data_018730d89b87ee97600559573ef36c7b
#
_entry.id   018730d89b87ee97600559573ef36c7b
#
_cell.length_a   1.000
_cell.length_b   1.000
_cell.length_c   1.000
_cell.angle_alpha   90.00
_cell.angle_beta   90.00
_cell.angle_gamma   90.00
#
_symmetry.space_group_name_H-M   'P 1'
#
loop_
_entity.id
_entity.type
_entity.pdbx_description
1 polymer ?
#
loop_
_entity_poly.entity_id
_entity_poly.type
_entity_poly.pdbx_seq_one_letter_code
_entity_poly.pdbx_strand_id
1 'polypeptide(L)'
;MTSLKTMKEVFFIILGTSIYAFGLVYLNIANQLAEGGVSGITLILRALFHIDPAYSTLLINIPLILLGGKILGKRALAYTVLGTVSLSVFLWIWQRIPLQINLEHDLLIVSLLAGLIAGVGSGIVYRMGGTTGGSDILARILEKNHGISMGRSLLAFDVIVLLASLTYIDLKRMMYTLIASYVFSRVIDFILDGGYSAKGILVVSNKSEEIAPLLMTGLQRGVTFLHGEGGFSGVDKKMIYMVVSARELNEVKRIIHEIDEHAFLSILNVHEVEGEGFTYLKPQTRRFKKITE
;
A
#
# COMPACT_ATOMS: atom_id res chain seq x y z
N MET A 1 -10.78 17.32 18.71
CA MET A 1 -10.64 16.58 17.41
C MET A 1 -9.45 15.62 17.36
N THR A 2 -8.34 15.86 18.01
CA THR A 2 -7.15 14.98 18.06
C THR A 2 -7.41 13.63 18.72
N SER A 3 -8.18 13.57 19.83
CA SER A 3 -8.49 12.33 20.56
C SER A 3 -9.30 11.31 19.72
N LEU A 4 -10.33 11.75 18.99
CA LEU A 4 -11.19 10.86 18.19
C LEU A 4 -10.45 10.25 17.00
N LYS A 5 -9.53 11.00 16.38
CA LYS A 5 -8.67 10.50 15.29
C LYS A 5 -7.72 9.41 15.80
N THR A 6 -7.09 9.65 16.96
CA THR A 6 -6.19 8.67 17.58
C THR A 6 -6.92 7.40 17.99
N MET A 7 -8.15 7.49 18.52
CA MET A 7 -8.97 6.31 18.84
C MET A 7 -9.29 5.47 17.60
N LYS A 8 -9.64 6.10 16.50
CA LYS A 8 -9.86 5.40 15.22
C LYS A 8 -8.61 4.68 14.75
N GLU A 9 -7.45 5.34 14.79
CA GLU A 9 -6.18 4.75 14.38
C GLU A 9 -5.82 3.52 15.24
N VAL A 10 -5.95 3.63 16.56
CA VAL A 10 -5.75 2.52 17.50
C VAL A 10 -6.69 1.36 17.21
N PHE A 11 -7.98 1.62 17.00
CA PHE A 11 -8.97 0.60 16.66
C PHE A 11 -8.59 -0.14 15.37
N PHE A 12 -8.22 0.58 14.31
CA PHE A 12 -7.84 -0.04 13.05
C PHE A 12 -6.51 -0.81 13.14
N ILE A 13 -5.56 -0.38 13.98
CA ILE A 13 -4.34 -1.16 14.23
C ILE A 13 -4.68 -2.49 14.90
N ILE A 14 -5.52 -2.49 15.94
CA ILE A 14 -5.96 -3.69 16.63
C ILE A 14 -6.74 -4.62 15.69
N LEU A 15 -7.66 -4.07 14.89
CA LEU A 15 -8.42 -4.84 13.91
C LEU A 15 -7.50 -5.46 12.84
N GLY A 16 -6.59 -4.68 12.28
CA GLY A 16 -5.66 -5.13 11.26
C GLY A 16 -4.73 -6.24 11.76
N THR A 17 -4.21 -6.12 12.98
CA THR A 17 -3.38 -7.17 13.59
C THR A 17 -4.17 -8.44 13.88
N SER A 18 -5.45 -8.33 14.26
CA SER A 18 -6.33 -9.49 14.44
C SER A 18 -6.57 -10.24 13.13
N ILE A 19 -6.83 -9.50 12.03
CA ILE A 19 -7.01 -10.07 10.68
C ILE A 19 -5.72 -10.76 10.22
N TYR A 20 -4.57 -10.12 10.40
CA TYR A 20 -3.27 -10.70 10.04
C TYR A 20 -3.00 -11.98 10.83
N ALA A 21 -3.16 -11.95 12.17
CA ALA A 21 -2.97 -13.11 13.02
C ALA A 21 -3.91 -14.28 12.66
N PHE A 22 -5.17 -13.97 12.29
CA PHE A 22 -6.12 -14.96 11.80
C PHE A 22 -5.59 -15.67 10.54
N GLY A 23 -5.15 -14.92 9.54
CA GLY A 23 -4.55 -15.47 8.33
C GLY A 23 -3.34 -16.36 8.62
N LEU A 24 -2.43 -15.89 9.50
CA LEU A 24 -1.24 -16.63 9.86
C LEU A 24 -1.57 -17.97 10.57
N VAL A 25 -2.52 -17.96 11.49
CA VAL A 25 -2.87 -19.16 12.26
C VAL A 25 -3.64 -20.18 11.41
N TYR A 26 -4.71 -19.75 10.74
CA TYR A 26 -5.63 -20.69 10.09
C TYR A 26 -5.28 -21.01 8.64
N LEU A 27 -4.45 -20.21 7.99
CA LEU A 27 -4.02 -20.50 6.63
C LEU A 27 -2.56 -20.95 6.59
N ASN A 28 -1.61 -20.19 7.15
CA ASN A 28 -0.20 -20.57 7.08
C ASN A 28 0.13 -21.73 8.01
N ILE A 29 -0.10 -21.57 9.32
CA ILE A 29 0.26 -22.61 10.32
C ILE A 29 -0.53 -23.88 10.10
N ALA A 30 -1.85 -23.79 9.88
CA ALA A 30 -2.72 -24.94 9.69
C ALA A 30 -2.37 -25.79 8.46
N ASN A 31 -1.85 -25.16 7.40
CA ASN A 31 -1.48 -25.81 6.15
C ASN A 31 0.04 -26.01 5.99
N GLN A 32 0.80 -25.75 7.05
CA GLN A 32 2.27 -25.89 7.07
C GLN A 32 2.96 -25.05 5.97
N LEU A 33 2.42 -23.90 5.66
CA LEU A 33 3.10 -22.90 4.85
C LEU A 33 4.08 -22.12 5.73
N ALA A 34 5.16 -21.67 5.14
CA ALA A 34 6.04 -20.71 5.80
C ALA A 34 5.46 -19.29 5.77
N GLU A 35 6.22 -18.36 6.23
CA GLU A 35 5.97 -16.91 6.15
C GLU A 35 7.29 -16.22 5.88
N GLY A 36 7.22 -14.99 5.38
CA GLY A 36 8.39 -14.15 5.22
C GLY A 36 8.77 -13.39 6.48
N GLY A 37 9.81 -12.60 6.39
CA GLY A 37 10.24 -11.67 7.41
C GLY A 37 10.42 -12.27 8.80
N VAL A 38 10.19 -11.45 9.84
CA VAL A 38 10.31 -11.92 11.23
C VAL A 38 9.24 -12.94 11.59
N SER A 39 8.03 -12.84 11.06
CA SER A 39 6.99 -13.84 11.24
C SER A 39 7.47 -15.22 10.75
N GLY A 40 8.14 -15.27 9.60
CA GLY A 40 8.78 -16.50 9.11
C GLY A 40 9.84 -17.06 10.05
N ILE A 41 10.70 -16.20 10.61
CA ILE A 41 11.67 -16.62 11.63
C ILE A 41 10.96 -17.23 12.85
N THR A 42 9.83 -16.67 13.30
CA THR A 42 9.07 -17.25 14.42
C THR A 42 8.46 -18.62 14.09
N LEU A 43 8.06 -18.84 12.82
CA LEU A 43 7.58 -20.15 12.36
C LEU A 43 8.72 -21.18 12.26
N ILE A 44 9.93 -20.78 11.85
CA ILE A 44 11.12 -21.63 11.89
C ILE A 44 11.41 -22.05 13.35
N LEU A 45 11.39 -21.09 14.29
CA LEU A 45 11.58 -21.38 15.72
C LEU A 45 10.50 -22.29 16.27
N ARG A 46 9.24 -22.13 15.85
CA ARG A 46 8.16 -23.04 16.19
C ARG A 46 8.41 -24.46 15.68
N ALA A 47 8.80 -24.59 14.41
CA ALA A 47 9.02 -25.89 13.78
C ALA A 47 10.20 -26.66 14.39
N LEU A 48 11.31 -25.97 14.67
CA LEU A 48 12.55 -26.60 15.15
C LEU A 48 12.62 -26.74 16.67
N PHE A 49 12.08 -25.75 17.41
CA PHE A 49 12.24 -25.63 18.87
C PHE A 49 10.92 -25.68 19.65
N HIS A 50 9.77 -25.78 18.96
CA HIS A 50 8.43 -25.75 19.56
C HIS A 50 8.11 -24.46 20.33
N ILE A 51 8.78 -23.33 20.01
CA ILE A 51 8.55 -22.03 20.63
C ILE A 51 7.28 -21.43 20.04
N ASP A 52 6.36 -20.97 20.91
CA ASP A 52 5.12 -20.33 20.46
C ASP A 52 5.44 -19.00 19.74
N PRO A 53 4.96 -18.79 18.50
CA PRO A 53 5.14 -17.57 17.73
C PRO A 53 4.72 -16.30 18.45
N ALA A 54 3.75 -16.37 19.36
CA ALA A 54 3.32 -15.23 20.16
C ALA A 54 4.47 -14.65 21.01
N TYR A 55 5.26 -15.49 21.64
CA TYR A 55 6.38 -15.06 22.48
C TYR A 55 7.61 -14.68 21.66
N SER A 56 7.95 -15.49 20.65
CA SER A 56 9.11 -15.21 19.79
C SER A 56 8.92 -13.93 18.98
N THR A 57 7.70 -13.59 18.54
CA THR A 57 7.38 -12.32 17.91
C THR A 57 7.72 -11.15 18.80
N LEU A 58 7.31 -11.17 20.08
CA LEU A 58 7.64 -10.10 21.02
C LEU A 58 9.15 -9.97 21.22
N LEU A 59 9.83 -11.08 21.49
CA LEU A 59 11.25 -11.06 21.82
C LEU A 59 12.12 -10.54 20.67
N ILE A 60 11.88 -11.01 19.44
CA ILE A 60 12.65 -10.60 18.26
C ILE A 60 12.37 -9.12 17.92
N ASN A 61 11.17 -8.63 18.19
CA ASN A 61 10.79 -7.27 17.87
C ASN A 61 11.37 -6.22 18.81
N ILE A 62 11.78 -6.55 20.04
CA ILE A 62 12.37 -5.59 20.98
C ILE A 62 13.54 -4.82 20.35
N PRO A 63 14.61 -5.46 19.85
CA PRO A 63 15.73 -4.73 19.27
C PRO A 63 15.33 -3.95 18.00
N LEU A 64 14.44 -4.48 17.17
CA LEU A 64 13.98 -3.83 15.94
C LEU A 64 13.16 -2.57 16.23
N ILE A 65 12.30 -2.61 17.24
CA ILE A 65 11.52 -1.46 17.71
C ILE A 65 12.45 -0.37 18.25
N LEU A 66 13.47 -0.74 19.03
CA LEU A 66 14.45 0.22 19.55
C LEU A 66 15.24 0.90 18.42
N LEU A 67 15.63 0.16 17.39
CA LEU A 67 16.29 0.71 16.20
C LEU A 67 15.33 1.62 15.39
N GLY A 68 14.13 1.16 15.14
CA GLY A 68 13.11 1.90 14.38
C GLY A 68 12.65 3.18 15.07
N GLY A 69 12.63 3.18 16.40
CA GLY A 69 12.18 4.33 17.19
C GLY A 69 13.00 5.61 16.98
N LYS A 70 14.28 5.46 16.66
CA LYS A 70 15.19 6.61 16.35
C LYS A 70 14.87 7.25 14.99
N ILE A 71 14.36 6.46 14.03
CA ILE A 71 14.19 6.87 12.62
C ILE A 71 12.75 7.23 12.31
N LEU A 72 11.79 6.47 12.82
CA LEU A 72 10.37 6.61 12.47
C LEU A 72 9.63 7.66 13.30
N GLY A 73 10.18 8.06 14.45
CA GLY A 73 9.59 9.05 15.34
C GLY A 73 8.64 8.46 16.38
N LYS A 74 8.35 9.25 17.43
CA LYS A 74 7.65 8.79 18.65
C LYS A 74 6.25 8.21 18.40
N ARG A 75 5.48 8.79 17.47
CA ARG A 75 4.12 8.33 17.16
C ARG A 75 4.13 6.98 16.43
N ALA A 76 4.96 6.85 15.41
CA ALA A 76 5.12 5.60 14.68
C ALA A 76 5.67 4.50 15.59
N LEU A 77 6.59 4.83 16.50
CA LEU A 77 7.08 3.91 17.52
C LEU A 77 5.95 3.39 18.42
N ALA A 78 5.12 4.29 18.97
CA ALA A 78 3.98 3.92 19.82
C ALA A 78 2.99 3.00 19.08
N TYR A 79 2.69 3.29 17.80
CA TYR A 79 1.80 2.47 16.98
C TYR A 79 2.43 1.13 16.58
N THR A 80 3.73 1.08 16.39
CA THR A 80 4.47 -0.17 16.15
C THR A 80 4.47 -1.05 17.39
N VAL A 81 4.71 -0.48 18.58
CA VAL A 81 4.61 -1.22 19.85
C VAL A 81 3.19 -1.77 20.02
N LEU A 82 2.16 -0.92 19.81
CA LEU A 82 0.77 -1.36 19.87
C LEU A 82 0.49 -2.50 18.87
N GLY A 83 0.93 -2.35 17.61
CA GLY A 83 0.73 -3.36 16.57
C GLY A 83 1.41 -4.68 16.91
N THR A 84 2.67 -4.64 17.34
CA THR A 84 3.44 -5.86 17.72
C THR A 84 2.81 -6.57 18.92
N VAL A 85 2.44 -5.82 19.98
CA VAL A 85 1.81 -6.40 21.16
C VAL A 85 0.44 -6.98 20.81
N SER A 86 -0.39 -6.25 20.06
CA SER A 86 -1.70 -6.72 19.61
C SER A 86 -1.57 -7.98 18.74
N LEU A 87 -0.60 -8.00 17.80
CA LEU A 87 -0.34 -9.18 16.98
C LEU A 87 -0.02 -10.40 17.85
N SER A 88 0.88 -10.26 18.81
CA SER A 88 1.25 -11.36 19.71
C SER A 88 0.05 -11.85 20.54
N VAL A 89 -0.79 -10.93 21.04
CA VAL A 89 -2.01 -11.29 21.75
C VAL A 89 -2.98 -12.07 20.85
N PHE A 90 -3.22 -11.59 19.61
CA PHE A 90 -4.12 -12.29 18.70
C PHE A 90 -3.55 -13.60 18.19
N LEU A 91 -2.24 -13.74 18.00
CA LEU A 91 -1.61 -15.04 17.73
C LEU A 91 -1.87 -16.02 18.88
N TRP A 92 -1.74 -15.56 20.12
CA TRP A 92 -2.03 -16.37 21.30
C TRP A 92 -3.51 -16.76 21.38
N ILE A 93 -4.44 -15.86 21.08
CA ILE A 93 -5.89 -16.11 21.09
C ILE A 93 -6.28 -17.09 19.98
N TRP A 94 -5.94 -16.78 18.73
CA TRP A 94 -6.37 -17.57 17.57
C TRP A 94 -5.81 -18.98 17.58
N GLN A 95 -4.61 -19.20 18.09
CA GLN A 95 -4.05 -20.57 18.24
C GLN A 95 -4.83 -21.44 19.23
N ARG A 96 -5.65 -20.87 20.10
CA ARG A 96 -6.45 -21.58 21.11
C ARG A 96 -7.90 -21.81 20.72
N ILE A 97 -8.35 -21.16 19.66
CA ILE A 97 -9.71 -21.34 19.14
C ILE A 97 -9.65 -22.46 18.08
N PRO A 98 -10.34 -23.58 18.29
CA PRO A 98 -10.32 -24.72 17.36
C PRO A 98 -11.24 -24.42 16.15
N LEU A 99 -10.77 -23.60 15.20
CA LEU A 99 -11.45 -23.35 13.93
C LEU A 99 -10.72 -24.10 12.81
N GLN A 100 -11.45 -24.85 12.00
CA GLN A 100 -10.91 -25.51 10.82
C GLN A 100 -11.55 -24.91 9.57
N ILE A 101 -10.72 -24.35 8.69
CA ILE A 101 -11.15 -23.87 7.38
C ILE A 101 -10.86 -25.00 6.39
N ASN A 102 -11.92 -25.70 5.96
CA ASN A 102 -11.76 -26.77 4.98
C ASN A 102 -11.66 -26.17 3.57
N LEU A 103 -10.47 -26.20 3.00
CA LEU A 103 -10.18 -25.80 1.62
C LEU A 103 -9.71 -26.99 0.80
N GLU A 104 -10.17 -28.22 1.16
CA GLU A 104 -9.84 -29.47 0.44
C GLU A 104 -8.31 -29.67 0.24
N HIS A 105 -7.50 -29.09 1.12
CA HIS A 105 -6.04 -29.09 1.04
C HIS A 105 -5.45 -28.47 -0.25
N ASP A 106 -6.23 -27.63 -0.95
CA ASP A 106 -5.73 -26.88 -2.11
C ASP A 106 -4.78 -25.77 -1.65
N LEU A 107 -3.49 -26.04 -1.72
CA LEU A 107 -2.45 -25.10 -1.31
C LEU A 107 -2.41 -23.83 -2.15
N LEU A 108 -2.93 -23.84 -3.38
CA LEU A 108 -3.02 -22.63 -4.20
C LEU A 108 -4.08 -21.69 -3.64
N ILE A 109 -5.27 -22.20 -3.38
CA ILE A 109 -6.35 -21.39 -2.76
C ILE A 109 -5.90 -20.87 -1.39
N VAL A 110 -5.29 -21.76 -0.58
CA VAL A 110 -4.74 -21.38 0.74
C VAL A 110 -3.73 -20.24 0.61
N SER A 111 -2.77 -20.34 -0.32
CA SER A 111 -1.72 -19.32 -0.49
C SER A 111 -2.26 -17.97 -0.95
N LEU A 112 -3.23 -17.97 -1.88
CA LEU A 112 -3.90 -16.75 -2.34
C LEU A 112 -4.68 -16.07 -1.20
N LEU A 113 -5.45 -16.84 -0.44
CA LEU A 113 -6.21 -16.33 0.72
C LEU A 113 -5.28 -15.87 1.84
N ALA A 114 -4.20 -16.61 2.12
CA ALA A 114 -3.21 -16.23 3.12
C ALA A 114 -2.59 -14.86 2.79
N GLY A 115 -2.09 -14.69 1.56
CA GLY A 115 -1.54 -13.43 1.10
C GLY A 115 -2.55 -12.29 1.12
N LEU A 116 -3.80 -12.54 0.71
CA LEU A 116 -4.87 -11.54 0.72
C LEU A 116 -5.23 -11.10 2.14
N ILE A 117 -5.53 -12.04 3.03
CA ILE A 117 -5.96 -11.74 4.41
C ILE A 117 -4.84 -11.08 5.20
N ALA A 118 -3.62 -11.64 5.11
CA ALA A 118 -2.45 -11.05 5.75
C ALA A 118 -2.14 -9.65 5.20
N GLY A 119 -2.21 -9.47 3.88
CA GLY A 119 -2.00 -8.19 3.21
C GLY A 119 -3.02 -7.13 3.59
N VAL A 120 -4.30 -7.48 3.70
CA VAL A 120 -5.36 -6.59 4.19
C VAL A 120 -5.10 -6.21 5.64
N GLY A 121 -4.83 -7.18 6.51
CA GLY A 121 -4.55 -6.93 7.92
C GLY A 121 -3.36 -5.98 8.12
N SER A 122 -2.21 -6.33 7.55
CA SER A 122 -1.00 -5.51 7.63
C SER A 122 -1.14 -4.15 6.94
N GLY A 123 -1.77 -4.11 5.76
CA GLY A 123 -1.99 -2.88 5.01
C GLY A 123 -2.82 -1.86 5.80
N ILE A 124 -3.85 -2.30 6.55
CA ILE A 124 -4.61 -1.44 7.45
C ILE A 124 -3.70 -0.86 8.54
N VAL A 125 -2.87 -1.69 9.17
CA VAL A 125 -1.92 -1.25 10.22
C VAL A 125 -0.95 -0.19 9.66
N TYR A 126 -0.39 -0.45 8.48
CA TYR A 126 0.59 0.45 7.85
C TYR A 126 -0.04 1.79 7.43
N ARG A 127 -1.27 1.76 6.92
CA ARG A 127 -2.02 2.97 6.57
C ARG A 127 -2.32 3.86 7.79
N MET A 128 -2.44 3.28 8.98
CA MET A 128 -2.56 4.02 10.23
C MET A 128 -1.21 4.54 10.76
N GLY A 129 -0.11 4.26 10.08
CA GLY A 129 1.23 4.72 10.45
C GLY A 129 1.94 3.84 11.49
N GLY A 130 1.38 2.66 11.80
CA GLY A 130 2.01 1.61 12.59
C GLY A 130 2.72 0.57 11.73
N THR A 131 3.28 -0.45 12.37
CA THR A 131 3.77 -1.69 11.76
C THR A 131 3.43 -2.87 12.66
N THR A 132 3.48 -4.08 12.12
CA THR A 132 3.32 -5.31 12.92
C THR A 132 4.65 -5.74 13.56
N GLY A 133 5.69 -4.94 13.37
CA GLY A 133 7.05 -5.20 13.85
C GLY A 133 7.92 -5.85 12.78
N GLY A 134 9.10 -6.33 13.17
CA GLY A 134 9.93 -7.13 12.32
C GLY A 134 10.53 -6.42 11.11
N SER A 135 10.58 -7.14 9.99
CA SER A 135 11.01 -6.63 8.68
C SER A 135 10.19 -5.42 8.21
N ASP A 136 8.97 -5.25 8.71
CA ASP A 136 8.11 -4.11 8.42
C ASP A 136 8.76 -2.79 8.82
N ILE A 137 9.47 -2.79 9.97
CA ILE A 137 10.21 -1.60 10.45
C ILE A 137 11.30 -1.23 9.44
N LEU A 138 12.02 -2.24 8.93
CA LEU A 138 13.07 -2.03 7.93
C LEU A 138 12.47 -1.58 6.60
N ALA A 139 11.38 -2.20 6.16
CA ALA A 139 10.66 -1.84 4.94
C ALA A 139 10.14 -0.39 5.02
N ARG A 140 9.60 0.03 6.18
CA ARG A 140 9.15 1.40 6.43
C ARG A 140 10.29 2.42 6.40
N ILE A 141 11.47 2.04 6.88
CA ILE A 141 12.67 2.88 6.80
C ILE A 141 13.12 3.04 5.34
N LEU A 142 13.11 1.96 4.55
CA LEU A 142 13.46 2.00 3.12
C LEU A 142 12.46 2.85 2.31
N GLU A 143 11.18 2.72 2.58
CA GLU A 143 10.13 3.55 1.97
C GLU A 143 10.40 5.03 2.26
N LYS A 144 10.62 5.39 3.54
CA LYS A 144 10.82 6.78 3.97
C LYS A 144 12.11 7.39 3.40
N ASN A 145 13.21 6.63 3.38
CA ASN A 145 14.53 7.19 3.06
C ASN A 145 14.89 7.05 1.57
N HIS A 146 14.36 6.04 0.89
CA HIS A 146 14.74 5.71 -0.49
C HIS A 146 13.56 5.65 -1.46
N GLY A 147 12.32 5.85 -1.00
CA GLY A 147 11.12 5.79 -1.85
C GLY A 147 10.82 4.40 -2.42
N ILE A 148 11.40 3.34 -1.84
CA ILE A 148 11.12 1.97 -2.25
C ILE A 148 9.80 1.54 -1.63
N SER A 149 8.83 1.06 -2.46
CA SER A 149 7.53 0.66 -1.93
C SER A 149 7.67 -0.41 -0.84
N MET A 150 6.80 -0.32 0.16
CA MET A 150 6.84 -1.20 1.32
C MET A 150 6.69 -2.66 0.93
N GLY A 151 5.76 -2.96 -0.01
CA GLY A 151 5.56 -4.32 -0.52
C GLY A 151 6.80 -4.90 -1.20
N ARG A 152 7.52 -4.12 -1.99
CA ARG A 152 8.77 -4.58 -2.64
C ARG A 152 9.85 -4.91 -1.61
N SER A 153 10.00 -4.07 -0.59
CA SER A 153 10.99 -4.29 0.47
C SER A 153 10.65 -5.54 1.27
N LEU A 154 9.38 -5.73 1.61
CA LEU A 154 8.91 -6.93 2.32
C LEU A 154 9.15 -8.19 1.50
N LEU A 155 8.78 -8.20 0.22
CA LEU A 155 9.02 -9.35 -0.65
C LEU A 155 10.50 -9.73 -0.73
N ALA A 156 11.40 -8.73 -0.77
CA ALA A 156 12.84 -8.99 -0.79
C ALA A 156 13.32 -9.65 0.52
N PHE A 157 12.85 -9.19 1.68
CA PHE A 157 13.15 -9.83 2.96
C PHE A 157 12.54 -11.22 3.07
N ASP A 158 11.32 -11.40 2.57
CA ASP A 158 10.61 -12.66 2.57
C ASP A 158 11.39 -13.73 1.81
N VAL A 159 11.91 -13.43 0.61
CA VAL A 159 12.69 -14.39 -0.17
C VAL A 159 13.88 -14.95 0.63
N ILE A 160 14.58 -14.10 1.40
CA ILE A 160 15.72 -14.54 2.22
C ILE A 160 15.25 -15.52 3.32
N VAL A 161 14.16 -15.19 4.02
CA VAL A 161 13.64 -16.01 5.11
C VAL A 161 13.02 -17.30 4.56
N LEU A 162 12.38 -17.25 3.39
CA LEU A 162 11.79 -18.42 2.73
C LEU A 162 12.86 -19.44 2.31
N LEU A 163 14.02 -18.98 1.86
CA LEU A 163 15.15 -19.88 1.60
C LEU A 163 15.58 -20.62 2.87
N ALA A 164 15.62 -19.90 4.01
CA ALA A 164 15.91 -20.54 5.31
C ALA A 164 14.79 -21.50 5.75
N SER A 165 13.54 -21.28 5.33
CA SER A 165 12.39 -22.12 5.68
C SER A 165 12.45 -23.52 5.04
N LEU A 166 13.27 -23.75 4.04
CA LEU A 166 13.55 -25.08 3.48
C LEU A 166 14.12 -26.08 4.50
N THR A 167 14.52 -25.60 5.66
CA THR A 167 14.94 -26.46 6.79
C THR A 167 13.78 -27.26 7.40
N TYR A 168 12.52 -26.82 7.24
CA TYR A 168 11.36 -27.47 7.83
C TYR A 168 10.17 -27.66 6.89
N ILE A 169 10.17 -27.00 5.72
CA ILE A 169 9.15 -27.21 4.69
C ILE A 169 9.78 -27.75 3.41
N ASP A 170 8.96 -28.44 2.61
CA ASP A 170 9.37 -28.91 1.30
C ASP A 170 9.34 -27.76 0.24
N LEU A 171 10.01 -28.00 -0.88
CA LEU A 171 10.10 -27.04 -1.98
C LEU A 171 8.71 -26.65 -2.51
N LYS A 172 7.75 -27.58 -2.54
CA LYS A 172 6.39 -27.32 -3.01
C LYS A 172 5.69 -26.30 -2.13
N ARG A 173 5.73 -26.46 -0.80
CA ARG A 173 5.15 -25.51 0.16
C ARG A 173 5.87 -24.17 0.14
N MET A 174 7.20 -24.16 -0.03
CA MET A 174 7.95 -22.91 -0.22
C MET A 174 7.46 -22.15 -1.45
N MET A 175 7.22 -22.82 -2.59
CA MET A 175 6.68 -22.16 -3.78
C MET A 175 5.29 -21.56 -3.56
N TYR A 176 4.40 -22.26 -2.86
CA TYR A 176 3.09 -21.70 -2.49
C TYR A 176 3.21 -20.54 -1.51
N THR A 177 4.16 -20.60 -0.57
CA THR A 177 4.43 -19.44 0.32
C THR A 177 4.94 -18.23 -0.47
N LEU A 178 5.77 -18.45 -1.48
CA LEU A 178 6.21 -17.36 -2.38
C LEU A 178 5.04 -16.69 -3.11
N ILE A 179 4.05 -17.48 -3.54
CA ILE A 179 2.79 -16.95 -4.11
C ILE A 179 2.05 -16.12 -3.06
N ALA A 180 1.94 -16.61 -1.83
CA ALA A 180 1.30 -15.87 -0.73
C ALA A 180 2.02 -14.55 -0.44
N SER A 181 3.37 -14.55 -0.35
CA SER A 181 4.17 -13.34 -0.14
C SER A 181 4.04 -12.35 -1.30
N TYR A 182 3.96 -12.81 -2.53
CA TYR A 182 3.72 -11.93 -3.68
C TYR A 182 2.34 -11.27 -3.61
N VAL A 183 1.27 -12.04 -3.33
CA VAL A 183 -0.08 -11.50 -3.15
C VAL A 183 -0.13 -10.51 -1.99
N PHE A 184 0.46 -10.87 -0.85
CA PHE A 184 0.62 -10.01 0.32
C PHE A 184 1.26 -8.66 -0.04
N SER A 185 2.40 -8.68 -0.73
CA SER A 185 3.10 -7.49 -1.20
C SER A 185 2.21 -6.58 -2.07
N ARG A 186 1.47 -7.17 -3.02
CA ARG A 186 0.59 -6.42 -3.92
C ARG A 186 -0.61 -5.82 -3.21
N VAL A 187 -1.19 -6.56 -2.26
CA VAL A 187 -2.33 -6.07 -1.45
C VAL A 187 -1.89 -4.91 -0.55
N ILE A 188 -0.71 -4.98 0.05
CA ILE A 188 -0.15 -3.89 0.85
C ILE A 188 0.02 -2.64 0.00
N ASP A 189 0.73 -2.74 -1.14
CA ASP A 189 0.95 -1.60 -2.02
C ASP A 189 -0.39 -0.99 -2.47
N PHE A 190 -1.36 -1.81 -2.86
CA PHE A 190 -2.71 -1.36 -3.22
C PHE A 190 -3.42 -0.60 -2.08
N ILE A 191 -3.31 -1.08 -0.83
CA ILE A 191 -3.93 -0.42 0.33
C ILE A 191 -3.21 0.88 0.68
N LEU A 192 -1.88 0.92 0.61
CA LEU A 192 -1.07 2.09 0.91
C LEU A 192 -1.25 3.19 -0.13
N ASP A 193 -1.18 2.84 -1.41
CA ASP A 193 -1.40 3.77 -2.52
C ASP A 193 -2.86 4.24 -2.60
N GLY A 194 -3.77 3.55 -1.91
CA GLY A 194 -5.17 3.96 -1.74
C GLY A 194 -6.03 3.83 -3.00
N GLY A 195 -5.58 3.12 -4.03
CA GLY A 195 -6.32 2.97 -5.28
C GLY A 195 -6.54 4.28 -6.05
N TYR A 196 -6.01 5.38 -5.58
CA TYR A 196 -6.01 6.69 -6.26
C TYR A 196 -4.83 6.76 -7.23
N SER A 197 -4.95 6.13 -8.37
CA SER A 197 -4.02 6.40 -9.46
C SER A 197 -4.46 7.69 -10.16
N ALA A 198 -3.83 8.80 -9.81
CA ALA A 198 -3.97 10.02 -10.59
C ALA A 198 -3.25 9.84 -11.93
N LYS A 199 -3.84 10.41 -12.99
CA LYS A 199 -3.27 10.41 -14.33
C LYS A 199 -2.98 11.85 -14.74
N GLY A 200 -1.73 12.12 -15.04
CA GLY A 200 -1.33 13.34 -15.73
C GLY A 200 -1.60 13.16 -17.21
N ILE A 201 -2.31 14.10 -17.82
CA ILE A 201 -2.63 14.08 -19.23
C ILE A 201 -1.99 15.31 -19.88
N LEU A 202 -1.15 15.06 -20.87
CA LEU A 202 -0.63 16.08 -21.75
C LEU A 202 -1.32 15.95 -23.10
N VAL A 203 -2.01 17.00 -23.53
CA VAL A 203 -2.71 17.05 -24.82
C VAL A 203 -2.01 18.02 -25.75
N VAL A 204 -1.66 17.55 -26.93
CA VAL A 204 -1.13 18.36 -28.01
C VAL A 204 -2.18 18.43 -29.11
N SER A 205 -2.78 19.59 -29.32
CA SER A 205 -3.83 19.83 -30.30
C SER A 205 -3.75 21.28 -30.81
N ASN A 206 -4.18 21.51 -32.02
CA ASN A 206 -4.33 22.84 -32.54
C ASN A 206 -5.61 23.54 -32.05
N LYS A 207 -6.52 22.76 -31.39
CA LYS A 207 -7.79 23.22 -30.81
C LYS A 207 -7.75 23.28 -29.29
N SER A 208 -6.57 23.43 -28.69
CA SER A 208 -6.40 23.40 -27.22
C SER A 208 -7.26 24.45 -26.50
N GLU A 209 -7.51 25.61 -27.12
CA GLU A 209 -8.34 26.69 -26.55
C GLU A 209 -9.84 26.35 -26.54
N GLU A 210 -10.30 25.49 -27.46
CA GLU A 210 -11.67 25.00 -27.50
C GLU A 210 -11.86 23.81 -26.51
N ILE A 211 -10.86 22.94 -26.40
CA ILE A 211 -10.87 21.75 -25.54
C ILE A 211 -10.84 22.12 -24.05
N ALA A 212 -9.99 23.05 -23.65
CA ALA A 212 -9.74 23.37 -22.25
C ALA A 212 -10.99 23.81 -21.47
N PRO A 213 -11.87 24.72 -21.96
CA PRO A 213 -13.08 25.09 -21.24
C PRO A 213 -14.04 23.92 -21.00
N LEU A 214 -14.15 22.98 -21.96
CA LEU A 214 -15.02 21.81 -21.84
C LEU A 214 -14.50 20.81 -20.82
N LEU A 215 -13.18 20.61 -20.76
CA LEU A 215 -12.56 19.79 -19.73
C LEU A 215 -12.76 20.42 -18.33
N MET A 216 -12.59 21.73 -18.19
CA MET A 216 -12.78 22.43 -16.92
C MET A 216 -14.23 22.37 -16.44
N THR A 217 -15.21 22.56 -17.32
CA THR A 217 -16.63 22.56 -16.97
C THR A 217 -17.17 21.15 -16.76
N GLY A 218 -16.78 20.20 -17.61
CA GLY A 218 -17.25 18.82 -17.55
C GLY A 218 -16.72 18.05 -16.34
N LEU A 219 -15.46 18.28 -15.98
CA LEU A 219 -14.78 17.50 -14.93
C LEU A 219 -14.56 18.29 -13.64
N GLN A 220 -14.81 19.60 -13.63
CA GLN A 220 -14.50 20.50 -12.51
C GLN A 220 -13.03 20.39 -12.07
N ARG A 221 -12.11 20.28 -13.04
CA ARG A 221 -10.67 20.14 -12.86
C ARG A 221 -9.91 21.30 -13.45
N GLY A 222 -8.82 21.67 -12.78
CA GLY A 222 -7.90 22.71 -13.30
C GLY A 222 -7.18 22.23 -14.55
N VAL A 223 -7.02 23.15 -15.49
CA VAL A 223 -6.23 22.97 -16.70
C VAL A 223 -5.10 23.98 -16.71
N THR A 224 -3.90 23.55 -17.09
CA THR A 224 -2.74 24.43 -17.27
C THR A 224 -2.31 24.39 -18.73
N PHE A 225 -2.13 25.55 -19.33
CA PHE A 225 -1.53 25.64 -20.65
C PHE A 225 0.00 25.63 -20.55
N LEU A 226 0.63 24.76 -21.32
CA LEU A 226 2.07 24.74 -21.52
C LEU A 226 2.37 25.23 -22.93
N HIS A 227 3.31 26.13 -23.06
CA HIS A 227 3.77 26.64 -24.35
C HIS A 227 4.97 25.85 -24.81
N GLY A 228 4.99 25.44 -26.04
CA GLY A 228 6.09 24.69 -26.66
C GLY A 228 6.10 24.90 -28.17
N GLU A 229 7.18 24.46 -28.79
CA GLU A 229 7.36 24.54 -30.25
C GLU A 229 7.37 23.12 -30.85
N GLY A 230 6.73 22.93 -31.97
CA GLY A 230 6.77 21.66 -32.70
C GLY A 230 8.16 21.45 -33.31
N GLY A 231 8.90 20.46 -32.83
CA GLY A 231 10.28 20.20 -33.25
C GLY A 231 10.48 19.95 -34.74
N PHE A 232 9.45 19.50 -35.47
CA PHE A 232 9.48 19.32 -36.92
C PHE A 232 8.93 20.53 -37.67
N SER A 233 7.84 21.11 -37.17
CA SER A 233 7.11 22.18 -37.87
C SER A 233 7.63 23.59 -37.56
N GLY A 234 8.37 23.76 -36.43
CA GLY A 234 8.78 25.09 -35.93
C GLY A 234 7.59 25.98 -35.50
N VAL A 235 6.39 25.39 -35.36
CA VAL A 235 5.18 26.16 -35.03
C VAL A 235 4.95 26.13 -33.53
N ASP A 236 4.65 27.29 -32.93
CA ASP A 236 4.24 27.41 -31.54
C ASP A 236 2.97 26.62 -31.28
N LYS A 237 2.97 25.83 -30.18
CA LYS A 237 1.85 25.01 -29.75
C LYS A 237 1.50 25.29 -28.31
N LYS A 238 0.20 25.40 -28.06
CA LYS A 238 -0.37 25.57 -26.73
C LYS A 238 -0.91 24.19 -26.29
N MET A 239 -0.16 23.49 -25.44
CA MET A 239 -0.52 22.18 -24.93
C MET A 239 -1.35 22.30 -23.65
N ILE A 240 -2.24 21.34 -23.41
CA ILE A 240 -3.02 21.23 -22.18
C ILE A 240 -2.32 20.23 -21.26
N TYR A 241 -2.07 20.63 -20.01
CA TYR A 241 -1.72 19.72 -18.94
C TYR A 241 -2.82 19.73 -17.88
N MET A 242 -3.28 18.54 -17.49
CA MET A 242 -4.23 18.37 -16.42
C MET A 242 -3.95 17.06 -15.67
N VAL A 243 -4.41 17.01 -14.42
CA VAL A 243 -4.37 15.80 -13.62
C VAL A 243 -5.79 15.38 -13.28
N VAL A 244 -6.12 14.09 -13.49
CA VAL A 244 -7.44 13.52 -13.27
C VAL A 244 -7.33 12.18 -12.54
N SER A 245 -8.43 11.69 -11.96
CA SER A 245 -8.48 10.32 -11.46
C SER A 245 -8.55 9.32 -12.63
N ALA A 246 -8.14 8.08 -12.39
CA ALA A 246 -8.23 7.03 -13.40
C ALA A 246 -9.66 6.80 -13.91
N ARG A 247 -10.67 7.12 -13.10
CA ARG A 247 -12.10 6.99 -13.47
C ARG A 247 -12.54 8.03 -14.48
N GLU A 248 -11.97 9.23 -14.41
CA GLU A 248 -12.29 10.36 -15.28
C GLU A 248 -11.59 10.28 -16.64
N LEU A 249 -10.59 9.38 -16.78
CA LEU A 249 -9.76 9.29 -17.99
C LEU A 249 -10.53 9.03 -19.28
N ASN A 250 -11.56 8.18 -19.22
CA ASN A 250 -12.37 7.87 -20.40
C ASN A 250 -13.21 9.08 -20.85
N GLU A 251 -13.72 9.84 -19.91
CA GLU A 251 -14.48 11.07 -20.17
C GLU A 251 -13.58 12.15 -20.79
N VAL A 252 -12.36 12.30 -20.26
CA VAL A 252 -11.35 13.20 -20.85
C VAL A 252 -11.07 12.85 -22.31
N LYS A 253 -10.82 11.57 -22.59
CA LYS A 253 -10.57 11.10 -23.96
C LYS A 253 -11.75 11.40 -24.88
N ARG A 254 -12.97 11.18 -24.41
CA ARG A 254 -14.19 11.42 -25.18
C ARG A 254 -14.30 12.90 -25.54
N ILE A 255 -14.20 13.81 -24.57
CA ILE A 255 -14.29 15.26 -24.79
C ILE A 255 -13.24 15.74 -25.80
N ILE A 256 -12.01 15.25 -25.68
CA ILE A 256 -10.92 15.67 -26.55
C ILE A 256 -11.18 15.20 -28.00
N HIS A 257 -11.51 13.94 -28.20
CA HIS A 257 -11.69 13.37 -29.54
C HIS A 257 -12.96 13.88 -30.23
N GLU A 258 -13.99 14.30 -29.48
CA GLU A 258 -15.16 14.95 -30.06
C GLU A 258 -14.83 16.29 -30.73
N ILE A 259 -13.75 16.98 -30.26
CA ILE A 259 -13.33 18.27 -30.81
C ILE A 259 -12.21 18.12 -31.83
N ASP A 260 -11.25 17.28 -31.52
CA ASP A 260 -10.09 17.03 -32.36
C ASP A 260 -9.75 15.52 -32.36
N GLU A 261 -10.17 14.83 -33.39
CA GLU A 261 -9.93 13.40 -33.58
C GLU A 261 -8.41 13.10 -33.73
N HIS A 262 -7.62 14.10 -34.18
CA HIS A 262 -6.18 13.97 -34.37
C HIS A 262 -5.35 14.48 -33.18
N ALA A 263 -5.98 14.85 -32.06
CA ALA A 263 -5.27 15.26 -30.87
C ALA A 263 -4.33 14.15 -30.36
N PHE A 264 -3.10 14.52 -30.06
CA PHE A 264 -2.14 13.60 -29.42
C PHE A 264 -2.26 13.71 -27.89
N LEU A 265 -2.49 12.55 -27.26
CA LEU A 265 -2.62 12.47 -25.81
C LEU A 265 -1.49 11.60 -25.23
N SER A 266 -0.73 12.15 -24.29
CA SER A 266 0.21 11.41 -23.47
C SER A 266 -0.34 11.27 -22.06
N ILE A 267 -0.46 10.04 -21.58
CA ILE A 267 -1.01 9.72 -20.27
C ILE A 267 0.11 9.19 -19.38
N LEU A 268 0.37 9.92 -18.29
CA LEU A 268 1.42 9.63 -17.32
C LEU A 268 0.81 9.12 -16.01
N ASN A 269 1.46 8.17 -15.36
CA ASN A 269 1.08 7.80 -14.00
C ASN A 269 1.65 8.85 -13.04
N VAL A 270 0.76 9.45 -12.23
CA VAL A 270 1.16 10.40 -11.19
C VAL A 270 1.07 9.68 -9.85
N HIS A 271 2.20 9.51 -9.18
CA HIS A 271 2.27 8.76 -7.93
C HIS A 271 1.71 9.56 -6.75
N GLU A 272 1.88 10.87 -6.75
CA GLU A 272 1.42 11.73 -5.68
C GLU A 272 0.86 13.04 -6.24
N VAL A 273 -0.29 13.44 -5.74
CA VAL A 273 -0.94 14.72 -6.07
C VAL A 273 -1.44 15.35 -4.79
N GLU A 274 -0.92 16.52 -4.49
CA GLU A 274 -1.44 17.37 -3.42
C GLU A 274 -2.11 18.60 -4.03
N GLY A 275 -3.32 18.91 -3.58
CA GLY A 275 -4.02 20.09 -4.03
C GLY A 275 -5.53 19.96 -4.01
N GLU A 276 -6.17 21.05 -4.44
CA GLU A 276 -7.63 21.16 -4.50
C GLU A 276 -8.20 20.17 -5.52
N GLY A 277 -9.21 19.43 -5.10
CA GLY A 277 -9.83 18.38 -5.91
C GLY A 277 -9.22 16.98 -5.76
N PHE A 278 -8.07 16.84 -5.07
CA PHE A 278 -7.44 15.55 -4.76
C PHE A 278 -7.27 15.31 -3.27
N THR A 279 -6.63 16.24 -2.56
CA THR A 279 -6.35 16.10 -1.11
C THR A 279 -7.39 16.81 -0.26
N TYR A 280 -8.03 17.86 -0.79
CA TYR A 280 -9.03 18.64 -0.08
C TYR A 280 -10.43 18.34 -0.61
N LEU A 281 -11.22 17.57 0.15
CA LEU A 281 -12.60 17.16 -0.19
C LEU A 281 -13.65 18.28 -0.04
N LYS A 282 -13.28 19.48 0.41
CA LYS A 282 -14.15 20.67 0.46
C LYS A 282 -13.36 21.90 0.10
N PRO A 283 -13.86 22.76 -0.80
CA PRO A 283 -13.27 24.08 -0.98
C PRO A 283 -13.34 24.82 0.35
N GLN A 284 -12.19 25.07 0.95
CA GLN A 284 -12.14 26.08 2.00
C GLN A 284 -12.43 27.40 1.28
N THR A 285 -13.58 28.01 1.56
CA THR A 285 -13.90 29.40 1.19
C THR A 285 -12.90 30.34 1.88
N ARG A 286 -11.65 30.33 1.45
CA ARG A 286 -10.72 31.39 1.71
C ARG A 286 -10.98 32.44 0.65
N ARG A 287 -11.66 33.53 1.04
CA ARG A 287 -11.71 34.79 0.31
C ARG A 287 -10.27 35.11 -0.15
N PHE A 288 -10.02 34.99 -1.43
CA PHE A 288 -8.85 35.58 -2.05
C PHE A 288 -8.97 37.12 -1.83
N LYS A 289 -8.17 37.68 -0.92
CA LYS A 289 -7.89 39.08 -0.94
C LYS A 289 -7.18 39.32 -2.27
N LYS A 290 -7.86 40.09 -3.18
CA LYS A 290 -7.21 40.64 -4.35
C LYS A 290 -5.97 41.41 -3.88
N ILE A 291 -4.80 40.92 -4.25
CA ILE A 291 -3.58 41.71 -4.21
C ILE A 291 -3.68 42.55 -5.46
N THR A 292 -4.25 43.78 -5.30
CA THR A 292 -4.06 44.86 -6.22
C THR A 292 -2.80 45.59 -5.73
N GLU A 293 -1.68 45.42 -6.47
CA GLU A 293 -0.72 46.45 -6.85
C GLU A 293 0.37 45.80 -7.70
#